data_7a3b4559b6c832a3e545316ec8f9a21c
#
_entry.id   7a3b4559b6c832a3e545316ec8f9a21c
#
_cell.length_a   1.000
_cell.length_b   1.000
_cell.length_c   1.000
_cell.angle_alpha   90.00
_cell.angle_beta   90.00
_cell.angle_gamma   90.00
#
_symmetry.space_group_name_H-M   'P 1'
#
loop_
_entity.id
_entity.type
_entity.pdbx_description
1 polymer ?
#
loop_
_entity_poly.entity_id
_entity_poly.type
_entity_poly.pdbx_seq_one_letter_code
_entity_poly.pdbx_strand_id
1 'polypeptide(L)'
;MTDKITVIVTLYNRLEYARNMILALQQQTKQIDELIFVDDGSSEKLMDFISDLLVDCKFKIKHVYQDDIGFRLARSRNNGAREASGDYLIFLDQDVIFNNDFIENIYNSRRKKRMIFSEALLSSLEERNKIQELINQKF
;
A
#
# COMPACT_ATOMS: atom_id res chain seq x y z
N MET A 1 12.72 -21.23 -5.60
CA MET A 1 11.81 -20.31 -6.31
C MET A 1 11.38 -19.18 -5.41
N THR A 2 11.40 -17.97 -5.94
CA THR A 2 10.91 -16.79 -5.23
C THR A 2 9.44 -16.57 -5.55
N ASP A 3 8.63 -16.35 -4.51
CA ASP A 3 7.23 -15.96 -4.69
C ASP A 3 7.15 -14.52 -5.16
N LYS A 4 6.22 -14.24 -6.05
CA LYS A 4 5.86 -12.87 -6.43
C LYS A 4 4.96 -12.26 -5.36
N ILE A 5 5.24 -11.02 -5.01
CA ILE A 5 4.54 -10.30 -3.95
C ILE A 5 3.61 -9.24 -4.54
N THR A 6 2.34 -9.30 -4.19
CA THR A 6 1.38 -8.23 -4.41
C THR A 6 1.05 -7.57 -3.08
N VAL A 7 1.20 -6.25 -3.01
CA VAL A 7 0.72 -5.44 -1.89
C VAL A 7 -0.61 -4.83 -2.29
N ILE A 8 -1.61 -4.97 -1.43
CA ILE A 8 -2.96 -4.44 -1.63
C ILE A 8 -3.21 -3.38 -0.57
N VAL A 9 -3.47 -2.15 -1.01
CA VAL A 9 -3.65 -0.99 -0.12
C VAL A 9 -5.06 -0.45 -0.28
N THR A 10 -5.80 -0.38 0.84
CA THR A 10 -7.13 0.21 0.85
C THR A 10 -7.04 1.74 0.85
N LEU A 11 -7.82 2.38 -0.04
CA LEU A 11 -7.89 3.83 -0.17
C LEU A 11 -9.32 4.35 0.05
N TYR A 12 -9.41 5.46 0.71
CA TYR A 12 -10.61 6.31 0.70
C TYR A 12 -10.18 7.75 0.99
N ASN A 13 -10.18 8.61 -0.04
CA ASN A 13 -9.70 10.00 0.03
C ASN A 13 -8.32 10.13 0.71
N ARG A 14 -7.85 11.34 0.99
CA ARG A 14 -6.50 11.60 1.52
C ARG A 14 -5.42 10.87 0.72
N LEU A 15 -5.48 11.00 -0.61
CA LEU A 15 -4.68 10.19 -1.53
C LEU A 15 -3.19 10.58 -1.55
N GLU A 16 -2.77 11.61 -0.80
CA GLU A 16 -1.33 11.83 -0.57
C GLU A 16 -0.70 10.62 0.16
N TYR A 17 -1.49 9.86 0.94
CA TYR A 17 -1.02 8.62 1.54
C TYR A 17 -0.70 7.54 0.50
N ALA A 18 -1.40 7.54 -0.63
CA ALA A 18 -1.05 6.66 -1.75
C ALA A 18 0.33 7.00 -2.31
N ARG A 19 0.64 8.29 -2.45
CA ARG A 19 1.97 8.76 -2.84
C ARG A 19 3.03 8.31 -1.83
N ASN A 20 2.80 8.52 -0.55
CA ASN A 20 3.69 8.10 0.53
C ASN A 20 3.94 6.58 0.47
N MET A 21 2.91 5.80 0.20
CA MET A 21 2.99 4.35 0.10
C MET A 21 3.91 3.91 -1.04
N ILE A 22 3.78 4.49 -2.21
CA ILE A 22 4.66 4.19 -3.35
C ILE A 22 6.11 4.50 -2.99
N LEU A 23 6.37 5.67 -2.42
CA LEU A 23 7.72 6.08 -2.02
C LEU A 23 8.31 5.11 -0.99
N ALA A 24 7.53 4.72 0.02
CA ALA A 24 7.98 3.78 1.05
C ALA A 24 8.26 2.38 0.48
N LEU A 25 7.42 1.90 -0.43
CA LEU A 25 7.60 0.59 -1.05
C LEU A 25 8.81 0.55 -2.00
N GLN A 26 9.11 1.66 -2.67
CA GLN A 26 10.31 1.75 -3.51
C GLN A 26 11.62 1.71 -2.70
N GLN A 27 11.59 2.07 -1.41
CA GLN A 27 12.74 2.07 -0.52
C GLN A 27 12.95 0.74 0.21
N GLN A 28 12.08 -0.24 0.00
CA GLN A 28 12.17 -1.52 0.70
C GLN A 28 13.42 -2.32 0.28
N THR A 29 14.03 -3.01 1.25
CA THR A 29 15.18 -3.89 0.99
C THR A 29 14.78 -5.10 0.13
N LYS A 30 13.54 -5.56 0.27
CA LYS A 30 12.92 -6.55 -0.62
C LYS A 30 11.88 -5.86 -1.48
N GLN A 31 12.08 -5.84 -2.79
CA GLN A 31 11.12 -5.23 -3.73
C GLN A 31 9.88 -6.10 -3.92
N ILE A 32 8.74 -5.44 -4.05
CA ILE A 32 7.48 -6.09 -4.44
C ILE A 32 7.37 -6.13 -5.96
N ASP A 33 6.47 -6.98 -6.46
CA ASP A 33 6.22 -7.11 -7.90
C ASP A 33 5.02 -6.27 -8.36
N GLU A 34 4.03 -6.10 -7.48
CA GLU A 34 2.79 -5.42 -7.82
C GLU A 34 2.20 -4.70 -6.62
N LEU A 35 1.70 -3.48 -6.86
CA LEU A 35 0.92 -2.71 -5.90
C LEU A 35 -0.48 -2.50 -6.47
N ILE A 36 -1.50 -2.89 -5.72
CA ILE A 36 -2.90 -2.65 -6.08
C ILE A 36 -3.52 -1.70 -5.06
N PHE A 37 -3.95 -0.54 -5.53
CA PHE A 37 -4.78 0.36 -4.75
C PHE A 37 -6.25 -0.05 -4.94
N VAL A 38 -6.90 -0.42 -3.85
CA VAL A 38 -8.33 -0.72 -3.85
C VAL A 38 -9.07 0.45 -3.22
N ASP A 39 -9.85 1.12 -4.02
CA ASP A 39 -10.43 2.43 -3.70
C ASP A 39 -11.93 2.29 -3.43
N ASP A 40 -12.35 2.65 -2.23
CA ASP A 40 -13.75 2.55 -1.78
C ASP A 40 -14.55 3.83 -2.12
N GLY A 41 -14.28 4.42 -3.25
CA GLY A 41 -15.08 5.53 -3.79
C GLY A 41 -14.54 6.93 -3.48
N SER A 42 -13.21 7.12 -3.52
CA SER A 42 -12.61 8.45 -3.33
C SER A 42 -13.16 9.46 -4.31
N SER A 43 -13.41 10.67 -3.84
CA SER A 43 -13.73 11.82 -4.67
C SER A 43 -12.49 12.49 -5.26
N GLU A 44 -11.34 12.34 -4.59
CA GLU A 44 -10.05 12.77 -5.11
C GLU A 44 -9.59 11.86 -6.25
N LYS A 45 -8.79 12.39 -7.18
CA LYS A 45 -8.25 11.62 -8.30
C LYS A 45 -6.85 11.12 -7.96
N LEU A 46 -6.67 9.80 -7.96
CA LEU A 46 -5.39 9.17 -7.63
C LEU A 46 -4.24 9.70 -8.51
N MET A 47 -4.48 9.88 -9.79
CA MET A 47 -3.43 10.33 -10.73
C MET A 47 -2.90 11.74 -10.43
N ASP A 48 -3.69 12.59 -9.77
CA ASP A 48 -3.21 13.91 -9.35
C ASP A 48 -2.09 13.82 -8.29
N PHE A 49 -2.01 12.70 -7.59
CA PHE A 49 -1.04 12.47 -6.50
C PHE A 49 0.15 11.61 -6.90
N ILE A 50 0.00 10.73 -7.89
CA ILE A 50 1.01 9.70 -8.17
C ILE A 50 1.55 9.70 -9.60
N SER A 51 0.99 10.48 -10.53
CA SER A 51 1.36 10.41 -11.96
C SER A 51 2.86 10.58 -12.22
N ASP A 52 3.52 11.47 -11.48
CA ASP A 52 4.96 11.72 -11.60
C ASP A 52 5.82 10.53 -11.11
N LEU A 53 5.27 9.66 -10.28
CA LEU A 53 5.99 8.50 -9.76
C LEU A 53 5.91 7.26 -10.66
N LEU A 54 4.99 7.24 -11.62
CA LEU A 54 4.73 6.06 -12.45
C LEU A 54 5.84 5.78 -13.46
N VAL A 55 6.53 6.81 -13.93
CA VAL A 55 7.53 6.69 -15.00
C VAL A 55 8.70 5.79 -14.59
N ASP A 56 9.20 5.95 -13.39
CA ASP A 56 10.37 5.21 -12.88
C ASP A 56 9.98 4.22 -11.78
N CYS A 57 8.73 3.81 -11.70
CA CYS A 57 8.27 2.90 -10.68
C CYS A 57 8.82 1.48 -10.90
N LYS A 58 9.39 0.89 -9.84
CA LYS A 58 10.05 -0.41 -9.87
C LYS A 58 9.08 -1.60 -9.90
N PHE A 59 7.81 -1.36 -9.67
CA PHE A 59 6.76 -2.38 -9.61
C PHE A 59 5.53 -1.91 -10.37
N LYS A 60 4.69 -2.86 -10.75
CA LYS A 60 3.43 -2.58 -11.44
C LYS A 60 2.41 -2.00 -10.47
N ILE A 61 1.65 -0.98 -10.90
CA ILE A 61 0.59 -0.37 -10.10
C ILE A 61 -0.75 -0.55 -10.81
N LYS A 62 -1.75 -1.00 -10.06
CA LYS A 62 -3.16 -1.09 -10.49
C LYS A 62 -4.04 -0.28 -9.55
N HIS A 63 -5.14 0.24 -10.08
CA HIS A 63 -6.16 0.95 -9.31
C HIS A 63 -7.51 0.27 -9.55
N VAL A 64 -8.09 -0.29 -8.50
CA VAL A 64 -9.39 -0.97 -8.54
C VAL A 64 -10.38 -0.11 -7.76
N TYR A 65 -11.26 0.55 -8.49
CA TYR A 65 -12.23 1.50 -7.93
C TYR A 65 -13.60 0.84 -7.76
N GLN A 66 -14.31 1.20 -6.69
CA GLN A 66 -15.74 0.94 -6.51
C GLN A 66 -16.45 2.21 -6.05
N ASP A 67 -17.75 2.33 -6.38
CA ASP A 67 -18.54 3.49 -6.01
C ASP A 67 -18.61 3.67 -4.49
N ASP A 68 -18.68 4.94 -4.06
CA ASP A 68 -18.85 5.30 -2.65
C ASP A 68 -20.30 4.99 -2.18
N ILE A 69 -20.50 3.79 -1.71
CA ILE A 69 -21.79 3.31 -1.19
C ILE A 69 -21.57 2.80 0.24
N GLY A 70 -21.14 3.69 1.14
CA GLY A 70 -20.80 3.35 2.51
C GLY A 70 -19.49 2.60 2.66
N PHE A 71 -19.19 2.24 3.90
CA PHE A 71 -17.92 1.63 4.27
C PHE A 71 -17.86 0.15 3.84
N ARG A 72 -17.04 -0.17 2.82
CA ARG A 72 -16.97 -1.51 2.24
C ARG A 72 -15.53 -2.00 2.03
N LEU A 73 -14.67 -1.84 3.04
CA LEU A 73 -13.26 -2.23 2.96
C LEU A 73 -13.05 -3.72 2.66
N ALA A 74 -13.87 -4.59 3.24
CA ALA A 74 -13.77 -6.03 2.99
C ALA A 74 -14.00 -6.34 1.50
N ARG A 75 -14.97 -5.68 0.87
CA ARG A 75 -15.23 -5.82 -0.56
C ARG A 75 -14.06 -5.31 -1.40
N SER A 76 -13.51 -4.16 -1.04
CA SER A 76 -12.32 -3.61 -1.71
C SER A 76 -11.14 -4.56 -1.64
N ARG A 77 -10.86 -5.12 -0.46
CA ARG A 77 -9.79 -6.10 -0.28
C ARG A 77 -10.00 -7.35 -1.15
N ASN A 78 -11.22 -7.86 -1.19
CA ASN A 78 -11.56 -9.00 -2.03
C ASN A 78 -11.40 -8.70 -3.53
N ASN A 79 -11.79 -7.50 -3.97
CA ASN A 79 -11.59 -7.07 -5.35
C ASN A 79 -10.11 -7.03 -5.70
N GLY A 80 -9.28 -6.49 -4.81
CA GLY A 80 -7.83 -6.47 -4.97
C GLY A 80 -7.24 -7.87 -5.06
N ALA A 81 -7.67 -8.77 -4.18
CA ALA A 81 -7.19 -10.15 -4.19
C ALA A 81 -7.51 -10.87 -5.50
N ARG A 82 -8.68 -10.61 -6.11
CA ARG A 82 -9.06 -11.19 -7.42
C ARG A 82 -8.18 -10.66 -8.55
N GLU A 83 -7.75 -9.42 -8.48
CA GLU A 83 -6.91 -8.78 -9.50
C GLU A 83 -5.41 -9.04 -9.31
N ALA A 84 -5.02 -9.61 -8.16
CA ALA A 84 -3.62 -9.84 -7.82
C ALA A 84 -3.00 -10.94 -8.69
N SER A 85 -1.80 -10.67 -9.19
CA SER A 85 -1.00 -11.65 -9.94
C SER A 85 0.08 -12.32 -9.08
N GLY A 86 0.31 -11.83 -7.86
CA GLY A 86 1.33 -12.37 -6.97
C GLY A 86 0.93 -13.67 -6.29
N ASP A 87 1.94 -14.40 -5.83
CA ASP A 87 1.77 -15.65 -5.09
C ASP A 87 1.54 -15.40 -3.60
N TYR A 88 2.03 -14.28 -3.10
CA TYR A 88 1.91 -13.85 -1.71
C TYR A 88 1.28 -12.47 -1.66
N LEU A 89 0.22 -12.34 -0.85
CA LEU A 89 -0.54 -11.09 -0.74
C LEU A 89 -0.28 -10.43 0.62
N ILE A 90 0.01 -9.13 0.59
CA ILE A 90 0.17 -8.31 1.78
C ILE A 90 -0.89 -7.22 1.76
N PHE A 91 -1.74 -7.16 2.79
CA PHE A 91 -2.79 -6.15 2.90
C PHE A 91 -2.34 -5.04 3.86
N LEU A 92 -2.42 -3.79 3.40
CA LEU A 92 -2.08 -2.61 4.19
C LEU A 92 -3.19 -1.57 4.09
N ASP A 93 -3.36 -0.81 5.15
CA ASP A 93 -4.18 0.40 5.10
C ASP A 93 -3.34 1.57 4.58
N GLN A 94 -4.00 2.58 4.01
CA GLN A 94 -3.29 3.68 3.32
C GLN A 94 -2.37 4.51 4.21
N ASP A 95 -2.66 4.60 5.49
CA ASP A 95 -2.00 5.49 6.45
C ASP A 95 -0.95 4.79 7.34
N VAL A 96 -0.57 3.56 7.01
CA VAL A 96 0.48 2.86 7.76
C VAL A 96 1.87 3.28 7.31
N ILE A 97 2.78 3.28 8.26
CA ILE A 97 4.20 3.58 8.07
C ILE A 97 5.01 2.41 8.59
N PHE A 98 6.04 2.04 7.87
CA PHE A 98 6.85 0.87 8.19
C PHE A 98 8.32 1.10 7.84
N ASN A 99 9.19 0.29 8.44
CA ASN A 99 10.63 0.34 8.18
C ASN A 99 10.99 -0.18 6.80
N ASN A 100 12.19 0.14 6.32
CA ASN A 100 12.65 -0.27 4.98
C ASN A 100 12.82 -1.79 4.82
N ASP A 101 12.88 -2.54 5.91
CA ASP A 101 13.00 -4.00 5.92
C ASP A 101 11.66 -4.72 6.18
N PHE A 102 10.54 -4.01 6.21
CA PHE A 102 9.22 -4.53 6.53
C PHE A 102 8.81 -5.68 5.60
N ILE A 103 8.89 -5.46 4.29
CA ILE A 103 8.51 -6.48 3.30
C ILE A 103 9.43 -7.70 3.39
N GLU A 104 10.72 -7.49 3.54
CA GLU A 104 11.70 -8.58 3.69
C GLU A 104 11.40 -9.44 4.91
N ASN A 105 11.11 -8.81 6.05
CA ASN A 105 10.80 -9.53 7.28
C ASN A 105 9.52 -10.36 7.15
N ILE A 106 8.49 -9.81 6.53
CA ILE A 106 7.25 -10.56 6.27
C ILE A 106 7.53 -11.72 5.30
N TYR A 107 8.23 -11.45 4.22
CA TYR A 107 8.55 -12.45 3.21
C TYR A 107 9.33 -13.63 3.81
N ASN A 108 10.33 -13.35 4.64
CA ASN A 108 11.15 -14.38 5.29
C ASN A 108 10.36 -15.18 6.35
N SER A 109 9.29 -14.61 6.89
CA SER A 109 8.42 -15.25 7.89
C SER A 109 7.28 -16.06 7.28
N ARG A 110 7.11 -15.99 5.97
CA ARG A 110 5.97 -16.65 5.31
C ARG A 110 6.05 -18.17 5.40
N ARG A 111 4.88 -18.80 5.53
CA ARG A 111 4.70 -20.25 5.53
C ARG A 111 3.42 -20.59 4.76
N LYS A 112 3.38 -21.74 4.08
CA LYS A 112 2.14 -22.22 3.45
C LYS A 112 1.02 -22.30 4.47
N LYS A 113 -0.17 -21.85 4.08
CA LYS A 113 -1.39 -21.87 4.90
C LYS A 113 -1.28 -21.11 6.21
N ARG A 114 -0.35 -20.17 6.30
CA ARG A 114 -0.21 -19.28 7.47
C ARG A 114 -0.58 -17.86 7.11
N MET A 115 -1.36 -17.23 7.96
CA MET A 115 -1.62 -15.80 7.94
C MET A 115 -0.75 -15.13 8.99
N ILE A 116 -0.11 -14.02 8.63
CA ILE A 116 0.74 -13.24 9.54
C ILE A 116 0.03 -11.92 9.81
N PHE A 117 -0.09 -11.56 11.08
CA PHE A 117 -0.60 -10.26 11.52
C PHE A 117 0.53 -9.46 12.14
N SER A 118 0.57 -8.17 11.80
CA SER A 118 1.51 -7.22 12.38
C SER A 118 0.75 -6.24 13.26
N GLU A 119 1.36 -5.87 14.38
CA GLU A 119 0.82 -4.83 15.23
C GLU A 119 1.14 -3.45 14.65
N ALA A 120 0.21 -2.51 14.81
CA ALA A 120 0.40 -1.11 14.45
C ALA A 120 0.21 -0.24 15.70
N LEU A 121 1.10 0.74 15.86
CA LEU A 121 0.97 1.76 16.90
C LEU A 121 0.23 2.96 16.33
N LEU A 122 -0.69 3.53 17.11
CA LEU A 122 -1.38 4.75 16.72
C LEU A 122 -0.48 5.95 16.98
N SER A 123 -0.40 6.85 16.00
CA SER A 123 0.29 8.14 16.15
C SER A 123 -0.70 9.26 16.47
N SER A 124 -0.25 10.27 17.17
CA SER A 124 -1.00 11.52 17.36
C SER A 124 -1.07 12.31 16.06
N LEU A 125 -1.97 13.30 15.98
CA LEU A 125 -2.03 14.21 14.84
C LEU A 125 -0.70 14.99 14.65
N GLU A 126 -0.08 15.41 15.76
CA GLU A 126 1.19 16.10 15.72
C GLU A 126 2.31 15.21 15.16
N GLU A 127 2.40 13.99 15.61
CA GLU A 127 3.36 13.01 15.08
C GLU A 127 3.14 12.75 13.59
N ARG A 128 1.90 12.60 13.14
CA ARG A 128 1.57 12.42 11.72
C ARG A 128 2.02 13.58 10.87
N ASN A 129 1.77 14.81 11.31
CA ASN A 129 2.16 16.02 10.60
C ASN A 129 3.69 16.12 10.50
N LYS A 130 4.39 15.82 11.57
CA LYS A 130 5.86 15.81 11.59
C LYS A 130 6.43 14.75 10.64
N ILE A 131 5.86 13.57 10.61
CA ILE A 131 6.27 12.51 9.69
C ILE A 131 6.04 12.94 8.24
N GLN A 132 4.89 13.56 7.94
CA GLN A 132 4.57 14.04 6.60
C GLN A 132 5.58 15.11 6.15
N GLU A 133 5.96 16.04 7.03
CA GLU A 133 7.00 17.03 6.75
C GLU A 133 8.34 16.35 6.40
N LEU A 134 8.73 15.34 7.17
CA LEU A 134 9.98 14.60 6.91
C LEU A 134 9.95 13.87 5.58
N ILE A 135 8.83 13.27 5.21
CA ILE A 135 8.65 12.62 3.90
C ILE A 135 8.80 13.66 2.79
N ASN A 136 8.13 14.79 2.91
CA ASN A 136 8.16 15.86 1.90
C ASN A 136 9.57 16.44 1.72
N GLN A 137 10.37 16.50 2.79
CA GLN A 137 11.77 16.98 2.73
C GLN A 137 12.68 15.96 2.07
N LYS A 138 12.43 14.67 2.26
CA LYS A 138 13.28 13.59 1.75
C LYS A 138 13.05 13.30 0.26
N PHE A 139 11.82 13.41 -0.16
CA PHE A 139 11.38 13.09 -1.51
C PHE A 139 10.75 14.31 -2.21
#